data_7f55f05a0abf79bf84364665e2a19274
#
_entry.id   7f55f05a0abf79bf84364665e2a19274
#
_cell.length_a   1.000
_cell.length_b   1.000
_cell.length_c   1.000
_cell.angle_alpha   90.00
_cell.angle_beta   90.00
_cell.angle_gamma   90.00
#
_symmetry.space_group_name_H-M   'P 1'
#
loop_
_entity.id
_entity.type
_entity.pdbx_description
1 polymer ?
#
loop_
_entity_poly.entity_id
_entity_poly.type
_entity_poly.pdbx_seq_one_letter_code
_entity_poly.pdbx_strand_id
1 'polypeptide(L)'
;MTSKRKNLLNKLRLSMIVNFTLTVLVFILLGLYVGEHNFNVRVQDELSTENSELLSQVNSIATQKDEYYRNVKDDNMTLSTNGACLCYITNALSEQNEQLFNQFERVSKDLDILMKRSELFDKYEYAIIREEDGSRTDITYDQLLLLEDLCNNSVINDPDLFLAWIMTESKGYEEAKNSKSSASGYGQFLTSTSKFVFENLCDFDDQKWSSKVALDGDTNMEMMVAYVEYLYEKKDGDLYAAIDSYRGAHSEAYIAKINSYLATKGKSLDSISKELEKGID
;
A
#
# COMPACT_ATOMS: atom_id res chain seq x y z
N MET A 1 -28.81 39.33 21.64
CA MET A 1 -27.87 38.22 21.66
C MET A 1 -26.58 38.68 20.98
N THR A 2 -25.47 38.82 21.71
CA THR A 2 -24.24 39.42 21.19
C THR A 2 -23.59 38.53 20.13
N SER A 3 -22.95 39.13 19.13
CA SER A 3 -22.24 38.46 18.01
C SER A 3 -21.32 37.32 18.47
N LYS A 4 -20.65 37.47 19.61
CA LYS A 4 -19.81 36.46 20.25
C LYS A 4 -20.55 35.16 20.61
N ARG A 5 -21.77 35.26 21.11
CA ARG A 5 -22.61 34.12 21.51
C ARG A 5 -23.09 33.31 20.29
N LYS A 6 -23.36 34.00 19.18
CA LYS A 6 -23.74 33.38 17.89
C LYS A 6 -22.56 32.60 17.26
N ASN A 7 -21.35 33.15 17.39
CA ASN A 7 -20.13 32.52 16.90
C ASN A 7 -19.75 31.25 17.70
N LEU A 8 -19.92 31.30 19.02
CA LEU A 8 -19.68 30.12 19.89
C LEU A 8 -20.68 28.99 19.60
N LEU A 9 -21.98 29.35 19.40
CA LEU A 9 -23.02 28.37 19.06
C LEU A 9 -22.75 27.70 17.69
N ASN A 10 -22.24 28.45 16.72
CA ASN A 10 -21.88 27.93 15.41
C ASN A 10 -20.65 27.01 15.47
N LYS A 11 -19.64 27.34 16.28
CA LYS A 11 -18.48 26.46 16.51
C LYS A 11 -18.88 25.14 17.21
N LEU A 12 -19.76 25.22 18.22
CA LEU A 12 -20.31 24.03 18.89
C LEU A 12 -21.13 23.16 17.93
N ARG A 13 -21.97 23.75 17.09
CA ARG A 13 -22.74 23.01 16.07
C ARG A 13 -21.82 22.35 15.04
N LEU A 14 -20.78 23.04 14.59
CA LEU A 14 -19.81 22.52 13.66
C LEU A 14 -19.05 21.30 14.25
N SER A 15 -18.59 21.42 15.50
CA SER A 15 -17.95 20.31 16.21
C SER A 15 -18.87 19.08 16.38
N MET A 16 -20.16 19.33 16.69
CA MET A 16 -21.14 18.22 16.78
C MET A 16 -21.41 17.55 15.44
N ILE A 17 -21.46 18.32 14.34
CA ILE A 17 -21.66 17.79 12.99
C ILE A 17 -20.43 16.96 12.59
N VAL A 18 -19.22 17.47 12.81
CA VAL A 18 -17.97 16.76 12.50
C VAL A 18 -17.89 15.44 13.27
N ASN A 19 -18.17 15.44 14.56
CA ASN A 19 -18.17 14.23 15.37
C ASN A 19 -19.25 13.22 14.93
N PHE A 20 -20.43 13.68 14.54
CA PHE A 20 -21.49 12.83 14.03
C PHE A 20 -21.09 12.20 12.69
N THR A 21 -20.52 13.01 11.79
CA THR A 21 -20.06 12.52 10.47
C THR A 21 -18.94 11.49 10.61
N LEU A 22 -17.98 11.72 11.52
CA LEU A 22 -16.90 10.78 11.80
C LEU A 22 -17.44 9.44 12.34
N THR A 23 -18.39 9.50 13.26
CA THR A 23 -19.03 8.30 13.84
C THR A 23 -19.80 7.51 12.78
N VAL A 24 -20.53 8.17 11.91
CA VAL A 24 -21.27 7.52 10.81
C VAL A 24 -20.32 6.93 9.77
N LEU A 25 -19.22 7.63 9.45
CA LEU A 25 -18.20 7.14 8.53
C LEU A 25 -17.54 5.85 9.06
N VAL A 26 -17.18 5.84 10.34
CA VAL A 26 -16.62 4.64 11.00
C VAL A 26 -17.62 3.47 10.97
N PHE A 27 -18.92 3.72 11.18
CA PHE A 27 -19.94 2.67 11.09
C PHE A 27 -20.21 2.19 9.66
N ILE A 28 -20.13 3.06 8.67
CA ILE A 28 -20.25 2.66 7.26
C ILE A 28 -19.07 1.78 6.85
N LEU A 29 -17.84 2.16 7.22
CA LEU A 29 -16.63 1.39 6.93
C LEU A 29 -16.66 0.02 7.62
N LEU A 30 -17.10 -0.03 8.88
CA LEU A 30 -17.31 -1.29 9.58
C LEU A 30 -18.40 -2.14 8.91
N GLY A 31 -19.46 -1.54 8.38
CA GLY A 31 -20.56 -2.23 7.71
C GLY A 31 -20.18 -2.78 6.34
N LEU A 32 -19.41 -2.03 5.56
CA LEU A 32 -18.88 -2.49 4.27
C LEU A 32 -17.87 -3.63 4.46
N TYR A 33 -17.07 -3.55 5.53
CA TYR A 33 -16.07 -4.54 5.90
C TYR A 33 -16.69 -5.89 6.37
N VAL A 34 -17.81 -5.84 7.06
CA VAL A 34 -18.54 -7.06 7.54
C VAL A 34 -19.28 -7.74 6.40
N GLY A 35 -19.56 -7.07 5.29
CA GLY A 35 -20.39 -7.59 4.19
C GLY A 35 -19.67 -8.50 3.19
N GLU A 36 -18.36 -8.46 3.07
CA GLU A 36 -17.61 -9.27 2.09
C GLU A 36 -16.84 -10.41 2.76
N HIS A 37 -17.30 -11.57 2.50
CA HIS A 37 -17.03 -12.86 3.13
C HIS A 37 -15.70 -13.52 2.80
N ASN A 38 -15.13 -14.20 3.78
CA ASN A 38 -14.14 -15.30 3.71
C ASN A 38 -12.71 -14.90 3.37
N PHE A 39 -12.16 -13.92 4.08
CA PHE A 39 -10.75 -13.58 3.95
C PHE A 39 -9.85 -14.41 4.87
N ASN A 40 -8.75 -14.81 4.30
CA ASN A 40 -7.62 -15.50 4.89
C ASN A 40 -7.25 -14.93 6.28
N VAL A 41 -7.22 -15.78 7.27
CA VAL A 41 -7.13 -15.46 8.71
C VAL A 41 -6.03 -14.46 9.07
N ARG A 42 -4.90 -14.49 8.33
CA ARG A 42 -3.77 -13.58 8.62
C ARG A 42 -4.01 -12.13 8.19
N VAL A 43 -4.61 -11.91 7.04
CA VAL A 43 -4.97 -10.56 6.59
C VAL A 43 -6.06 -9.99 7.49
N GLN A 44 -6.98 -10.85 7.96
CA GLN A 44 -7.97 -10.46 8.96
C GLN A 44 -7.33 -10.10 10.30
N ASP A 45 -6.29 -10.80 10.73
CA ASP A 45 -5.62 -10.54 12.01
C ASP A 45 -4.84 -9.21 11.98
N GLU A 46 -4.11 -8.89 10.88
CA GLU A 46 -3.44 -7.60 10.74
C GLU A 46 -4.44 -6.44 10.66
N LEU A 47 -5.46 -6.53 9.79
CA LEU A 47 -6.52 -5.54 9.68
C LEU A 47 -7.38 -5.46 10.94
N SER A 48 -7.61 -6.59 11.64
CA SER A 48 -8.30 -6.62 12.95
C SER A 48 -7.47 -5.93 14.02
N THR A 49 -6.14 -6.08 14.01
CA THR A 49 -5.24 -5.43 14.96
C THR A 49 -5.21 -3.92 14.72
N GLU A 50 -5.03 -3.48 13.47
CA GLU A 50 -5.08 -2.06 13.09
C GLU A 50 -6.48 -1.46 13.39
N ASN A 51 -7.57 -2.18 13.11
CA ASN A 51 -8.92 -1.74 13.43
C ASN A 51 -9.17 -1.69 14.95
N SER A 52 -8.58 -2.61 15.73
CA SER A 52 -8.69 -2.57 17.19
C SER A 52 -7.95 -1.38 17.80
N GLU A 53 -6.81 -1.01 17.23
CA GLU A 53 -6.08 0.18 17.62
C GLU A 53 -6.84 1.46 17.26
N LEU A 54 -7.40 1.55 16.06
CA LEU A 54 -8.27 2.66 15.63
C LEU A 54 -9.53 2.76 16.49
N LEU A 55 -10.17 1.63 16.79
CA LEU A 55 -11.32 1.60 17.69
C LEU A 55 -10.96 2.03 19.12
N SER A 56 -9.78 1.65 19.60
CA SER A 56 -9.22 2.10 20.88
C SER A 56 -8.99 3.62 20.90
N GLN A 57 -8.45 4.18 19.82
CA GLN A 57 -8.26 5.63 19.68
C GLN A 57 -9.60 6.37 19.63
N VAL A 58 -10.56 5.89 18.86
CA VAL A 58 -11.93 6.45 18.79
C VAL A 58 -12.62 6.41 20.14
N ASN A 59 -12.50 5.31 20.89
CA ASN A 59 -13.05 5.19 22.24
C ASN A 59 -12.34 6.11 23.24
N SER A 60 -11.03 6.28 23.11
CA SER A 60 -10.26 7.24 23.91
C SER A 60 -10.74 8.68 23.68
N ILE A 61 -10.93 9.06 22.41
CA ILE A 61 -11.47 10.37 22.01
C ILE A 61 -12.90 10.57 22.53
N ALA A 62 -13.75 9.55 22.44
CA ALA A 62 -15.11 9.59 22.98
C ALA A 62 -15.12 9.77 24.50
N THR A 63 -14.23 9.08 25.21
CA THR A 63 -14.09 9.19 26.67
C THR A 63 -13.60 10.58 27.09
N GLN A 64 -12.58 11.12 26.41
CA GLN A 64 -12.09 12.48 26.64
C GLN A 64 -13.18 13.53 26.37
N LYS A 65 -13.98 13.33 25.34
CA LYS A 65 -15.12 14.17 25.02
C LYS A 65 -16.18 14.17 26.14
N ASP A 66 -16.52 12.98 26.66
CA ASP A 66 -17.51 12.85 27.72
C ASP A 66 -17.02 13.42 29.05
N GLU A 67 -15.72 13.30 29.35
CA GLU A 67 -15.07 13.93 30.49
C GLU A 67 -15.09 15.46 30.36
N TYR A 68 -14.79 15.96 29.16
CA TYR A 68 -14.88 17.39 28.86
C TYR A 68 -16.31 17.94 29.05
N TYR A 69 -17.33 17.24 28.51
CA TYR A 69 -18.71 17.70 28.69
C TYR A 69 -19.16 17.65 30.15
N ARG A 70 -18.67 16.72 30.96
CA ARG A 70 -18.90 16.69 32.41
C ARG A 70 -18.26 17.92 33.08
N ASN A 71 -16.99 18.18 32.78
CA ASN A 71 -16.26 19.32 33.34
C ASN A 71 -16.93 20.67 32.95
N VAL A 72 -17.32 20.82 31.67
CA VAL A 72 -18.05 22.02 31.20
C VAL A 72 -19.41 22.14 31.86
N LYS A 73 -20.10 21.03 32.17
CA LYS A 73 -21.41 21.08 32.86
C LYS A 73 -21.27 21.46 34.32
N ASP A 74 -20.25 20.96 35.00
CA ASP A 74 -19.96 21.29 36.41
C ASP A 74 -19.46 22.73 36.56
N ASP A 75 -18.66 23.24 35.62
CA ASP A 75 -18.21 24.62 35.55
C ASP A 75 -19.36 25.60 35.23
N ASN A 76 -20.34 25.22 34.40
CA ASN A 76 -21.52 26.06 34.13
C ASN A 76 -22.41 26.29 35.36
N MET A 77 -22.37 25.41 36.35
CA MET A 77 -23.08 25.63 37.63
C MET A 77 -22.40 26.69 38.50
N THR A 78 -21.11 26.95 38.28
CA THR A 78 -20.32 27.97 39.00
C THR A 78 -20.23 29.31 38.28
N LEU A 79 -20.66 29.42 37.04
CA LEU A 79 -20.36 30.46 36.04
C LEU A 79 -21.37 31.65 36.00
N SER A 80 -22.22 31.80 37.00
CA SER A 80 -23.20 32.91 36.94
C SER A 80 -22.61 34.32 37.16
N THR A 81 -21.31 34.51 37.44
CA THR A 81 -20.82 35.78 37.97
C THR A 81 -19.53 36.39 37.39
N ASN A 82 -18.75 35.83 36.46
CA ASN A 82 -17.51 36.50 36.04
C ASN A 82 -17.11 36.36 34.56
N GLY A 83 -16.90 37.49 33.87
CA GLY A 83 -16.44 37.58 32.47
C GLY A 83 -15.05 36.98 32.19
N ALA A 84 -14.21 36.79 33.19
CA ALA A 84 -12.90 36.15 33.08
C ALA A 84 -13.02 34.65 32.75
N CYS A 85 -14.04 33.98 33.24
CA CYS A 85 -14.31 32.58 33.01
C CYS A 85 -14.73 32.27 31.57
N LEU A 86 -15.40 33.21 30.89
CA LEU A 86 -15.76 33.10 29.47
C LEU A 86 -14.55 33.11 28.57
N CYS A 87 -13.49 33.85 28.90
CA CYS A 87 -12.22 33.85 28.15
C CYS A 87 -11.48 32.52 28.32
N TYR A 88 -11.43 31.96 29.52
CA TYR A 88 -10.78 30.66 29.79
C TYR A 88 -11.46 29.51 29.02
N ILE A 89 -12.80 29.45 29.07
CA ILE A 89 -13.56 28.44 28.34
C ILE A 89 -13.38 28.59 26.82
N THR A 90 -13.32 29.82 26.31
CA THR A 90 -13.12 30.05 24.87
C THR A 90 -11.75 29.60 24.44
N ASN A 91 -10.71 29.79 25.25
CA ASN A 91 -9.35 29.33 24.95
C ASN A 91 -9.26 27.81 25.06
N ALA A 92 -9.79 27.19 26.11
CA ALA A 92 -9.82 25.75 26.26
C ALA A 92 -10.59 25.05 25.11
N LEU A 93 -11.72 25.64 24.67
CA LEU A 93 -12.48 25.18 23.50
C LEU A 93 -11.70 25.33 22.20
N SER A 94 -10.91 26.41 22.07
CA SER A 94 -10.08 26.63 20.89
C SER A 94 -8.94 25.60 20.79
N GLU A 95 -8.25 25.33 21.90
CA GLU A 95 -7.20 24.36 21.99
C GLU A 95 -7.69 22.91 21.69
N GLN A 96 -8.87 22.58 22.25
CA GLN A 96 -9.44 21.26 21.98
C GLN A 96 -9.94 21.09 20.54
N ASN A 97 -10.47 22.15 19.92
CA ASN A 97 -10.85 22.11 18.51
C ASN A 97 -9.63 21.92 17.61
N GLU A 98 -8.50 22.52 17.96
CA GLU A 98 -7.24 22.32 17.23
C GLU A 98 -6.71 20.89 17.39
N GLN A 99 -6.77 20.33 18.60
CA GLN A 99 -6.40 18.94 18.84
C GLN A 99 -7.31 17.96 18.08
N LEU A 100 -8.62 18.18 18.09
CA LEU A 100 -9.59 17.37 17.34
C LEU A 100 -9.38 17.47 15.82
N PHE A 101 -9.04 18.65 15.33
CA PHE A 101 -8.72 18.85 13.91
C PHE A 101 -7.47 18.07 13.51
N ASN A 102 -6.40 18.15 14.31
CA ASN A 102 -5.16 17.40 14.06
C ASN A 102 -5.36 15.87 14.11
N GLN A 103 -6.23 15.41 15.04
CA GLN A 103 -6.60 13.99 15.11
C GLN A 103 -7.42 13.57 13.88
N PHE A 104 -8.35 14.41 13.43
CA PHE A 104 -9.13 14.14 12.21
C PHE A 104 -8.25 14.05 10.98
N GLU A 105 -7.28 14.96 10.80
CA GLU A 105 -6.33 14.88 9.69
C GLU A 105 -5.51 13.60 9.71
N ARG A 106 -5.08 13.16 10.92
CA ARG A 106 -4.34 11.89 11.07
C ARG A 106 -5.20 10.70 10.67
N VAL A 107 -6.40 10.57 11.21
CA VAL A 107 -7.33 9.48 10.87
C VAL A 107 -7.70 9.48 9.39
N SER A 108 -7.84 10.66 8.78
CA SER A 108 -8.10 10.77 7.33
C SER A 108 -6.94 10.22 6.50
N LYS A 109 -5.70 10.53 6.89
CA LYS A 109 -4.50 9.98 6.21
C LYS A 109 -4.39 8.47 6.37
N ASP A 110 -4.63 7.97 7.59
CA ASP A 110 -4.58 6.53 7.86
C ASP A 110 -5.66 5.79 7.05
N LEU A 111 -6.84 6.39 6.91
CA LEU A 111 -7.91 5.86 6.07
C LEU A 111 -7.53 5.82 4.59
N ASP A 112 -6.92 6.89 4.06
CA ASP A 112 -6.46 6.94 2.67
C ASP A 112 -5.41 5.83 2.40
N ILE A 113 -4.52 5.58 3.36
CA ILE A 113 -3.53 4.49 3.27
C ILE A 113 -4.23 3.13 3.23
N LEU A 114 -5.19 2.89 4.12
CA LEU A 114 -5.95 1.63 4.17
C LEU A 114 -6.75 1.39 2.89
N MET A 115 -7.37 2.43 2.34
CA MET A 115 -8.10 2.33 1.07
C MET A 115 -7.17 1.95 -0.08
N LYS A 116 -6.00 2.59 -0.19
CA LYS A 116 -4.99 2.25 -1.19
C LYS A 116 -4.49 0.80 -1.03
N ARG A 117 -4.24 0.35 0.19
CA ARG A 117 -3.86 -1.04 0.46
C ARG A 117 -4.95 -2.03 0.07
N SER A 118 -6.22 -1.70 0.31
CA SER A 118 -7.35 -2.53 -0.12
C SER A 118 -7.44 -2.62 -1.64
N GLU A 119 -7.29 -1.50 -2.33
CA GLU A 119 -7.27 -1.45 -3.81
C GLU A 119 -6.11 -2.28 -4.38
N LEU A 120 -4.91 -2.16 -3.80
CA LEU A 120 -3.75 -2.95 -4.19
C LEU A 120 -3.96 -4.45 -3.91
N PHE A 121 -4.59 -4.79 -2.79
CA PHE A 121 -4.93 -6.17 -2.48
C PHE A 121 -5.84 -6.77 -3.54
N ASP A 122 -6.96 -6.10 -3.85
CA ASP A 122 -7.92 -6.56 -4.86
C ASP A 122 -7.27 -6.66 -6.25
N LYS A 123 -6.36 -5.73 -6.54
CA LYS A 123 -5.64 -5.70 -7.81
C LYS A 123 -4.59 -6.81 -7.95
N TYR A 124 -3.89 -7.16 -6.86
CA TYR A 124 -2.72 -8.05 -6.90
C TYR A 124 -2.83 -9.24 -5.94
N GLU A 125 -4.04 -9.69 -5.58
CA GLU A 125 -4.26 -10.79 -4.65
C GLU A 125 -3.43 -12.04 -5.01
N TYR A 126 -3.37 -12.40 -6.29
CA TYR A 126 -2.59 -13.55 -6.80
C TYR A 126 -1.08 -13.46 -6.53
N ALA A 127 -0.55 -12.26 -6.34
CA ALA A 127 0.86 -12.03 -6.01
C ALA A 127 1.08 -11.81 -4.50
N ILE A 128 0.02 -11.55 -3.74
CA ILE A 128 0.05 -11.39 -2.29
C ILE A 128 -0.18 -12.73 -1.58
N ILE A 129 -1.10 -13.53 -2.12
CA ILE A 129 -1.50 -14.82 -1.55
C ILE A 129 -1.11 -15.94 -2.52
N ARG A 130 -0.41 -16.96 -2.04
CA ARG A 130 -0.06 -18.13 -2.83
C ARG A 130 -1.27 -19.04 -3.00
N GLU A 131 -1.61 -19.36 -4.24
CA GLU A 131 -2.72 -20.29 -4.54
C GLU A 131 -2.47 -21.71 -3.98
N GLU A 132 -1.19 -22.12 -3.89
CA GLU A 132 -0.81 -23.50 -3.52
C GLU A 132 -1.19 -23.84 -2.08
N ASP A 133 -1.04 -22.91 -1.13
CA ASP A 133 -1.23 -23.15 0.30
C ASP A 133 -1.96 -22.01 1.03
N GLY A 134 -2.36 -20.97 0.32
CA GLY A 134 -3.01 -19.79 0.87
C GLY A 134 -2.11 -18.96 1.78
N SER A 135 -0.80 -19.20 1.80
CA SER A 135 0.12 -18.38 2.59
C SER A 135 0.42 -17.05 1.89
N ARG A 136 0.75 -16.02 2.68
CA ARG A 136 1.18 -14.73 2.14
C ARG A 136 2.56 -14.84 1.50
N THR A 137 2.79 -14.10 0.43
CA THR A 137 4.13 -13.86 -0.14
C THR A 137 4.88 -12.84 0.71
N ASP A 138 6.18 -12.63 0.45
CA ASP A 138 6.95 -11.58 1.11
C ASP A 138 6.76 -10.20 0.47
N ILE A 139 6.02 -10.15 -0.68
CA ILE A 139 5.75 -8.90 -1.40
C ILE A 139 4.86 -7.99 -0.54
N THR A 140 5.38 -6.81 -0.23
CA THR A 140 4.70 -5.79 0.58
C THR A 140 3.84 -4.87 -0.28
N TYR A 141 2.91 -4.14 0.34
CA TYR A 141 2.13 -3.09 -0.35
C TYR A 141 3.01 -1.96 -0.88
N ASP A 142 4.06 -1.61 -0.15
CA ASP A 142 5.01 -0.56 -0.57
C ASP A 142 5.81 -1.01 -1.80
N GLN A 143 6.15 -2.29 -1.87
CA GLN A 143 6.78 -2.89 -3.06
C GLN A 143 5.83 -2.96 -4.26
N LEU A 144 4.54 -3.16 -4.06
CA LEU A 144 3.56 -3.08 -5.14
C LEU A 144 3.43 -1.66 -5.68
N LEU A 145 3.43 -0.65 -4.82
CA LEU A 145 3.45 0.76 -5.24
C LEU A 145 4.75 1.11 -5.97
N LEU A 146 5.88 0.66 -5.46
CA LEU A 146 7.18 0.82 -6.13
C LEU A 146 7.15 0.20 -7.53
N LEU A 147 6.63 -1.01 -7.67
CA LEU A 147 6.54 -1.68 -8.96
C LEU A 147 5.64 -0.94 -9.95
N GLU A 148 4.50 -0.41 -9.48
CA GLU A 148 3.64 0.45 -10.32
C GLU A 148 4.40 1.69 -10.81
N ASP A 149 5.16 2.34 -9.93
CA ASP A 149 5.95 3.53 -10.28
C ASP A 149 7.07 3.18 -11.26
N LEU A 150 7.80 2.10 -11.04
CA LEU A 150 8.82 1.60 -11.95
C LEU A 150 8.24 1.29 -13.34
N CYS A 151 7.09 0.62 -13.39
CA CYS A 151 6.43 0.30 -14.66
C CYS A 151 5.92 1.55 -15.39
N ASN A 152 5.42 2.55 -14.68
CA ASN A 152 4.98 3.81 -15.27
C ASN A 152 6.13 4.57 -15.95
N ASN A 153 7.37 4.33 -15.55
CA ASN A 153 8.57 4.94 -16.10
C ASN A 153 9.33 4.00 -17.07
N SER A 154 8.84 2.79 -17.30
CA SER A 154 9.44 1.78 -18.17
C SER A 154 8.70 1.69 -19.51
N VAL A 155 9.42 1.27 -20.56
CA VAL A 155 8.83 0.89 -21.87
C VAL A 155 7.84 -0.28 -21.69
N ILE A 156 8.07 -1.15 -20.70
CA ILE A 156 7.17 -2.26 -20.36
C ILE A 156 6.27 -1.81 -19.21
N ASN A 157 5.23 -1.05 -19.53
CA ASN A 157 4.29 -0.51 -18.53
C ASN A 157 3.21 -1.55 -18.17
N ASP A 158 3.61 -2.70 -17.60
CA ASP A 158 2.66 -3.72 -17.13
C ASP A 158 3.14 -4.38 -15.81
N PRO A 159 2.68 -3.90 -14.64
CA PRO A 159 3.02 -4.48 -13.35
C PRO A 159 2.61 -5.95 -13.21
N ASP A 160 1.50 -6.37 -13.85
CA ASP A 160 1.05 -7.77 -13.79
C ASP A 160 2.05 -8.71 -14.45
N LEU A 161 2.74 -8.27 -15.52
CA LEU A 161 3.80 -9.05 -16.16
C LEU A 161 4.95 -9.32 -15.18
N PHE A 162 5.44 -8.27 -14.52
CA PHE A 162 6.56 -8.41 -13.58
C PHE A 162 6.18 -9.25 -12.36
N LEU A 163 4.97 -9.09 -11.83
CA LEU A 163 4.47 -9.91 -10.73
C LEU A 163 4.30 -11.38 -11.13
N ALA A 164 3.73 -11.66 -12.30
CA ALA A 164 3.64 -13.01 -12.84
C ALA A 164 5.01 -13.65 -13.01
N TRP A 165 6.01 -12.84 -13.37
CA TRP A 165 7.38 -13.28 -13.51
C TRP A 165 8.03 -13.58 -12.15
N ILE A 166 7.89 -12.69 -11.16
CA ILE A 166 8.33 -12.90 -9.76
C ILE A 166 7.71 -14.18 -9.20
N MET A 167 6.39 -14.35 -9.37
CA MET A 167 5.70 -15.57 -8.91
C MET A 167 6.20 -16.82 -9.62
N THR A 168 6.64 -16.70 -10.87
CA THR A 168 7.24 -17.82 -11.62
C THR A 168 8.62 -18.18 -11.09
N GLU A 169 9.47 -17.21 -10.76
CA GLU A 169 10.84 -17.38 -10.33
C GLU A 169 10.97 -17.78 -8.85
N SER A 170 10.38 -17.00 -7.97
CA SER A 170 10.58 -17.11 -6.52
C SER A 170 9.32 -17.45 -5.73
N LYS A 171 8.14 -17.49 -6.37
CA LYS A 171 6.83 -17.57 -5.69
C LYS A 171 6.62 -16.44 -4.68
N GLY A 172 7.21 -15.28 -4.94
CA GLY A 172 7.16 -14.12 -4.08
C GLY A 172 7.94 -14.25 -2.77
N TYR A 173 8.96 -15.12 -2.72
CA TYR A 173 9.91 -15.17 -1.61
C TYR A 173 11.09 -14.24 -1.88
N GLU A 174 11.29 -13.25 -1.02
CA GLU A 174 12.38 -12.27 -1.13
C GLU A 174 13.76 -12.94 -1.02
N GLU A 175 13.94 -13.83 -0.06
CA GLU A 175 15.19 -14.57 0.16
C GLU A 175 15.26 -15.93 -0.59
N ALA A 176 14.45 -16.10 -1.63
CA ALA A 176 14.48 -17.35 -2.40
C ALA A 176 15.88 -17.66 -2.92
N LYS A 177 16.33 -18.88 -2.72
CA LYS A 177 17.66 -19.38 -3.17
C LYS A 177 17.51 -20.67 -3.93
N ASN A 178 18.14 -20.74 -5.10
CA ASN A 178 18.19 -21.97 -5.87
C ASN A 178 19.33 -22.86 -5.34
N SER A 179 19.01 -24.08 -4.90
CA SER A 179 19.99 -25.02 -4.34
C SER A 179 21.01 -25.54 -5.38
N LYS A 180 20.75 -25.36 -6.66
CA LYS A 180 21.58 -25.87 -7.76
C LYS A 180 22.38 -24.78 -8.50
N SER A 181 22.17 -23.51 -8.16
CA SER A 181 22.82 -22.37 -8.80
C SER A 181 23.01 -21.24 -7.79
N SER A 182 23.60 -20.13 -8.21
CA SER A 182 23.68 -18.90 -7.39
C SER A 182 22.46 -18.00 -7.53
N ALA A 183 21.39 -18.48 -8.18
CA ALA A 183 20.18 -17.71 -8.39
C ALA A 183 19.48 -17.42 -7.06
N SER A 184 19.07 -16.16 -6.87
CA SER A 184 18.47 -15.69 -5.61
C SER A 184 17.59 -14.46 -5.78
N GLY A 185 16.75 -14.21 -4.79
CA GLY A 185 15.82 -13.07 -4.74
C GLY A 185 14.56 -13.27 -5.57
N TYR A 186 13.73 -12.26 -5.66
CA TYR A 186 12.49 -12.26 -6.43
C TYR A 186 12.70 -12.65 -7.89
N GLY A 187 13.70 -12.06 -8.54
CA GLY A 187 14.03 -12.33 -9.94
C GLY A 187 14.94 -13.54 -10.17
N GLN A 188 15.35 -14.28 -9.12
CA GLN A 188 16.28 -15.42 -9.22
C GLN A 188 17.54 -15.09 -10.03
N PHE A 189 18.14 -13.92 -9.79
CA PHE A 189 19.35 -13.50 -10.47
C PHE A 189 20.57 -14.38 -10.10
N LEU A 190 21.30 -14.81 -11.09
CA LEU A 190 22.65 -15.32 -10.87
C LEU A 190 23.55 -14.20 -10.33
N THR A 191 24.52 -14.54 -9.48
CA THR A 191 25.41 -13.54 -8.85
C THR A 191 26.06 -12.60 -9.87
N SER A 192 26.52 -13.12 -11.01
CA SER A 192 27.12 -12.31 -12.07
C SER A 192 26.13 -11.37 -12.74
N THR A 193 24.92 -11.86 -13.00
CA THR A 193 23.84 -11.05 -13.60
C THR A 193 23.38 -9.98 -12.63
N SER A 194 23.16 -10.34 -11.37
CA SER A 194 22.81 -9.39 -10.31
C SER A 194 23.81 -8.24 -10.23
N LYS A 195 25.12 -8.57 -10.21
CA LYS A 195 26.15 -7.54 -10.17
C LYS A 195 26.13 -6.65 -11.41
N PHE A 196 26.00 -7.25 -12.60
CA PHE A 196 25.93 -6.50 -13.85
C PHE A 196 24.75 -5.52 -13.88
N VAL A 197 23.56 -5.99 -13.51
CA VAL A 197 22.34 -5.17 -13.50
C VAL A 197 22.47 -4.02 -12.51
N PHE A 198 22.88 -4.34 -11.29
CA PHE A 198 23.07 -3.34 -10.23
C PHE A 198 24.07 -2.24 -10.61
N GLU A 199 25.22 -2.61 -11.19
CA GLU A 199 26.30 -1.65 -11.47
C GLU A 199 26.13 -0.91 -12.82
N ASN A 200 25.29 -1.40 -13.74
CA ASN A 200 25.25 -0.86 -15.11
C ASN A 200 23.87 -0.46 -15.60
N LEU A 201 22.79 -0.97 -15.00
CA LEU A 201 21.43 -0.72 -15.46
C LEU A 201 20.57 0.07 -14.46
N CYS A 202 20.94 0.06 -13.18
CA CYS A 202 20.22 0.77 -12.13
C CYS A 202 21.07 1.94 -11.62
N ASP A 203 20.40 2.97 -11.08
CA ASP A 203 21.05 4.12 -10.45
C ASP A 203 20.77 4.06 -8.93
N PHE A 204 21.62 3.32 -8.23
CA PHE A 204 21.51 3.16 -6.78
C PHE A 204 22.43 4.10 -6.00
N ASP A 205 22.62 5.32 -6.44
CA ASP A 205 23.36 6.39 -5.75
C ASP A 205 24.40 5.88 -4.74
N ASP A 206 25.67 5.96 -5.01
CA ASP A 206 26.78 5.61 -4.10
C ASP A 206 26.70 4.22 -3.39
N GLN A 207 25.68 3.40 -3.62
CA GLN A 207 25.61 2.06 -3.07
C GLN A 207 26.58 1.13 -3.80
N LYS A 208 27.18 0.23 -3.04
CA LYS A 208 28.03 -0.81 -3.61
C LYS A 208 27.29 -2.12 -3.69
N TRP A 209 27.39 -2.78 -4.81
CA TRP A 209 26.84 -4.13 -4.95
C TRP A 209 27.35 -5.05 -3.83
N SER A 210 26.42 -5.78 -3.22
CA SER A 210 26.68 -6.93 -2.37
C SER A 210 25.52 -7.91 -2.49
N SER A 211 25.76 -9.16 -2.18
CA SER A 211 24.69 -10.17 -2.21
C SER A 211 23.53 -9.84 -1.25
N LYS A 212 23.81 -9.13 -0.17
CA LYS A 212 22.77 -8.69 0.78
C LYS A 212 21.90 -7.57 0.18
N VAL A 213 22.52 -6.56 -0.42
CA VAL A 213 21.81 -5.44 -1.06
C VAL A 213 21.00 -5.94 -2.25
N ALA A 214 21.56 -6.85 -3.05
CA ALA A 214 20.86 -7.42 -4.19
C ALA A 214 19.70 -8.37 -3.83
N LEU A 215 19.60 -8.81 -2.56
CA LEU A 215 18.48 -9.59 -2.03
C LEU A 215 17.40 -8.73 -1.38
N ASP A 216 17.67 -7.46 -1.13
CA ASP A 216 16.65 -6.51 -0.67
C ASP A 216 15.51 -6.46 -1.70
N GLY A 217 14.27 -6.56 -1.23
CA GLY A 217 13.11 -6.73 -2.10
C GLY A 217 12.90 -5.57 -3.06
N ASP A 218 13.04 -4.34 -2.59
CA ASP A 218 12.89 -3.13 -3.40
C ASP A 218 13.99 -3.08 -4.47
N THR A 219 15.22 -3.27 -4.06
CA THR A 219 16.40 -3.33 -4.96
C THR A 219 16.23 -4.44 -6.01
N ASN A 220 15.73 -5.62 -5.61
CA ASN A 220 15.58 -6.74 -6.52
C ASN A 220 14.47 -6.51 -7.55
N MET A 221 13.37 -5.85 -7.17
CA MET A 221 12.30 -5.45 -8.09
C MET A 221 12.79 -4.42 -9.11
N GLU A 222 13.49 -3.39 -8.67
CA GLU A 222 14.08 -2.38 -9.55
C GLU A 222 15.06 -3.01 -10.54
N MET A 223 15.95 -3.87 -10.05
CA MET A 223 16.86 -4.65 -10.90
C MET A 223 16.10 -5.50 -11.91
N MET A 224 14.97 -6.08 -11.52
CA MET A 224 14.19 -6.94 -12.42
C MET A 224 13.56 -6.14 -13.56
N VAL A 225 12.95 -4.99 -13.26
CA VAL A 225 12.38 -4.09 -14.28
C VAL A 225 13.48 -3.64 -15.24
N ALA A 226 14.58 -3.10 -14.71
CA ALA A 226 15.70 -2.62 -15.53
C ALA A 226 16.32 -3.71 -16.41
N TYR A 227 16.44 -4.94 -15.90
CA TYR A 227 17.04 -6.04 -16.68
C TYR A 227 16.10 -6.56 -17.77
N VAL A 228 14.83 -6.68 -17.49
CA VAL A 228 13.84 -7.10 -18.48
C VAL A 228 13.72 -6.06 -19.59
N GLU A 229 13.69 -4.77 -19.25
CA GLU A 229 13.72 -3.67 -20.20
C GLU A 229 14.97 -3.70 -21.08
N TYR A 230 16.16 -3.83 -20.49
CA TYR A 230 17.41 -4.02 -21.22
C TYR A 230 17.37 -5.21 -22.19
N LEU A 231 16.82 -6.33 -21.77
CA LEU A 231 16.69 -7.50 -22.64
C LEU A 231 15.68 -7.27 -23.76
N TYR A 232 14.56 -6.61 -23.48
CA TYR A 232 13.53 -6.27 -24.45
C TYR A 232 14.09 -5.36 -25.56
N GLU A 233 14.78 -4.29 -25.16
CA GLU A 233 15.47 -3.41 -26.11
C GLU A 233 16.53 -4.15 -26.94
N LYS A 234 17.35 -4.98 -26.29
CA LYS A 234 18.39 -5.78 -26.93
C LYS A 234 17.84 -6.82 -27.91
N LYS A 235 16.55 -7.11 -27.80
CA LYS A 235 15.83 -8.05 -28.68
C LYS A 235 14.89 -7.33 -29.65
N ASP A 236 15.17 -6.07 -29.94
CA ASP A 236 14.43 -5.25 -30.89
C ASP A 236 12.92 -5.22 -30.61
N GLY A 237 12.54 -5.23 -29.31
CA GLY A 237 11.14 -5.21 -28.87
C GLY A 237 10.42 -6.56 -28.90
N ASP A 238 11.14 -7.68 -29.02
CA ASP A 238 10.54 -9.02 -28.94
C ASP A 238 10.49 -9.49 -27.47
N LEU A 239 9.28 -9.47 -26.87
CA LEU A 239 9.05 -9.87 -25.49
C LEU A 239 9.39 -11.35 -25.25
N TYR A 240 9.06 -12.24 -26.17
CA TYR A 240 9.36 -13.68 -26.04
C TYR A 240 10.87 -13.95 -26.10
N ALA A 241 11.58 -13.26 -27.00
CA ALA A 241 13.02 -13.37 -27.08
C ALA A 241 13.72 -12.77 -25.82
N ALA A 242 13.13 -11.74 -25.22
CA ALA A 242 13.59 -11.20 -23.93
C ALA A 242 13.40 -12.22 -22.79
N ILE A 243 12.24 -12.87 -22.70
CA ILE A 243 11.94 -13.93 -21.73
C ILE A 243 12.92 -15.11 -21.87
N ASP A 244 13.16 -15.57 -23.08
CA ASP A 244 14.11 -16.66 -23.37
C ASP A 244 15.53 -16.27 -22.97
N SER A 245 15.90 -15.01 -23.20
CA SER A 245 17.22 -14.48 -22.81
C SER A 245 17.38 -14.35 -21.30
N TYR A 246 16.33 -13.93 -20.59
CA TYR A 246 16.32 -13.87 -19.14
C TYR A 246 16.56 -15.25 -18.53
N ARG A 247 15.84 -16.24 -19.02
CA ARG A 247 15.95 -17.63 -18.57
C ARG A 247 17.23 -18.33 -19.05
N GLY A 248 17.84 -17.85 -20.12
CA GLY A 248 19.01 -18.45 -20.79
C GLY A 248 18.70 -19.55 -21.80
N ALA A 249 17.43 -19.92 -21.99
CA ALA A 249 16.98 -20.89 -22.98
C ALA A 249 15.46 -20.81 -23.19
N HIS A 250 15.00 -21.18 -24.40
CA HIS A 250 13.57 -21.30 -24.66
C HIS A 250 12.89 -22.39 -23.82
N SER A 251 11.69 -22.12 -23.34
CA SER A 251 10.89 -23.10 -22.59
C SER A 251 9.40 -22.75 -22.58
N GLU A 252 8.64 -23.52 -23.33
CA GLU A 252 7.18 -23.46 -23.33
C GLU A 252 6.58 -23.60 -21.94
N ALA A 253 7.14 -24.48 -21.09
CA ALA A 253 6.65 -24.66 -19.72
C ALA A 253 6.86 -23.41 -18.85
N TYR A 254 7.93 -22.66 -19.08
CA TYR A 254 8.18 -21.41 -18.36
C TYR A 254 7.22 -20.30 -18.82
N ILE A 255 7.04 -20.16 -20.12
CA ILE A 255 6.08 -19.26 -20.74
C ILE A 255 4.65 -19.57 -20.26
N ALA A 256 4.27 -20.85 -20.27
CA ALA A 256 2.96 -21.28 -19.78
C ALA A 256 2.74 -20.93 -18.29
N LYS A 257 3.80 -21.00 -17.48
CA LYS A 257 3.72 -20.64 -16.07
C LYS A 257 3.51 -19.14 -15.86
N ILE A 258 4.21 -18.27 -16.58
CA ILE A 258 3.93 -16.82 -16.57
C ILE A 258 2.49 -16.55 -17.01
N ASN A 259 2.06 -17.15 -18.12
CA ASN A 259 0.70 -17.01 -18.63
C ASN A 259 -0.36 -17.48 -17.62
N SER A 260 -0.09 -18.49 -16.79
CA SER A 260 -1.06 -18.96 -15.78
C SER A 260 -1.36 -17.89 -14.74
N TYR A 261 -0.36 -17.11 -14.32
CA TYR A 261 -0.58 -15.97 -13.42
C TYR A 261 -1.28 -14.80 -14.13
N LEU A 262 -0.87 -14.48 -15.36
CA LEU A 262 -1.50 -13.41 -16.14
C LEU A 262 -2.98 -13.71 -16.44
N ALA A 263 -3.33 -14.97 -16.64
CA ALA A 263 -4.71 -15.40 -16.91
C ALA A 263 -5.67 -15.08 -15.75
N THR A 264 -5.21 -15.00 -14.51
CA THR A 264 -6.01 -14.56 -13.36
C THR A 264 -6.53 -13.12 -13.53
N LYS A 265 -5.85 -12.33 -14.36
CA LYS A 265 -6.21 -10.95 -14.72
C LYS A 265 -6.80 -10.81 -16.13
N GLY A 266 -7.11 -11.92 -16.78
CA GLY A 266 -7.59 -11.91 -18.16
C GLY A 266 -6.54 -11.45 -19.18
N LYS A 267 -5.26 -11.48 -18.81
CA LYS A 267 -4.11 -11.11 -19.64
C LYS A 267 -3.35 -12.35 -20.15
N SER A 268 -2.51 -12.13 -21.14
CA SER A 268 -1.54 -13.12 -21.63
C SER A 268 -0.30 -12.40 -22.16
N LEU A 269 0.81 -13.11 -22.29
CA LEU A 269 2.01 -12.56 -22.93
C LEU A 269 1.72 -12.07 -24.37
N ASP A 270 0.85 -12.77 -25.10
CA ASP A 270 0.43 -12.32 -26.44
C ASP A 270 -0.32 -10.99 -26.44
N SER A 271 -1.18 -10.76 -25.42
CA SER A 271 -1.89 -9.49 -25.29
C SER A 271 -0.96 -8.35 -24.95
N ILE A 272 -0.03 -8.58 -24.02
CA ILE A 272 0.98 -7.60 -23.59
C ILE A 272 1.94 -7.28 -24.75
N SER A 273 2.46 -8.30 -25.43
CA SER A 273 3.35 -8.10 -26.61
C SER A 273 2.69 -7.21 -27.68
N LYS A 274 1.42 -7.47 -27.99
CA LYS A 274 0.65 -6.65 -28.96
C LYS A 274 0.39 -5.21 -28.49
N GLU A 275 0.29 -5.00 -27.18
CA GLU A 275 0.13 -3.64 -26.63
C GLU A 275 1.45 -2.87 -26.72
N LEU A 276 2.57 -3.52 -26.40
CA LEU A 276 3.90 -2.94 -26.54
C LEU A 276 4.25 -2.57 -27.99
N GLU A 277 3.91 -3.43 -28.95
CA GLU A 277 4.10 -3.16 -30.38
C GLU A 277 3.36 -1.89 -30.86
N LYS A 278 2.16 -1.62 -30.31
CA LYS A 278 1.37 -0.43 -30.67
C LYS A 278 1.89 0.87 -30.06
N GLY A 279 2.64 0.80 -28.95
CA GLY A 279 3.21 1.96 -28.29
C GLY A 279 4.51 2.47 -28.93
N ILE A 280 5.04 1.76 -29.93
CA ILE A 280 6.27 2.10 -30.65
C ILE A 280 5.99 2.94 -31.93
N ASP A 281 4.74 3.03 -32.35
CA ASP A 281 4.28 3.88 -33.49
C ASP A 281 3.93 5.31 -33.00
#